data_10d801d56772c63004fd0c26ccba274a
#
_entry.id   10d801d56772c63004fd0c26ccba274a
#
_cell.length_a   1.000
_cell.length_b   1.000
_cell.length_c   1.000
_cell.angle_alpha   90.00
_cell.angle_beta   90.00
_cell.angle_gamma   90.00
#
_symmetry.space_group_name_H-M   'P 1'
#
loop_
_entity.id
_entity.type
_entity.pdbx_description
1 polymer ?
#
loop_
_entity_poly.entity_id
_entity_poly.type
_entity_poly.pdbx_seq_one_letter_code
_entity_poly.pdbx_strand_id
1 'polypeptide(L)'
;MNENIQTAIRTRARELLELGEVSCVIGYERSPRGRVRPAFIYDPADADRLVWDDTCSQNLMVYLHDRKTPPRRGEEPPRVAIVAKPCDVRALNVLLHEEQVKREKVFVIGVACAGMREEGADELEARCRRCAERVPVFYDALVGEPPDIEPVEDDWADVAELEGMSAEERLAFWAREFDRCIRCYACRQACPGCYCFECLAEQVDPLWMGIAIELPEKAFFHVMRAYHLAGRCVGCNDCERACPMHIPLSLLNRKIAKEVEGLFGYRAGGDPETPPPLATFRKDEELPL
;
A
#
# COMPACT_ATOMS: atom_id res chain seq x y z
N MET A 1 -1.49 18.90 -17.63
CA MET A 1 -0.50 17.93 -17.06
C MET A 1 -1.10 16.53 -16.97
N ASN A 2 -2.21 16.32 -16.26
CA ASN A 2 -2.83 14.98 -16.12
C ASN A 2 -3.26 14.33 -17.44
N GLU A 3 -3.73 15.10 -18.41
CA GLU A 3 -4.16 14.59 -19.72
C GLU A 3 -3.02 13.99 -20.54
N ASN A 4 -1.84 14.59 -20.48
CA ASN A 4 -0.63 14.05 -21.10
C ASN A 4 -0.18 12.75 -20.41
N ILE A 5 -0.24 12.67 -19.08
CA ILE A 5 0.10 11.46 -18.30
C ILE A 5 -0.87 10.32 -18.65
N GLN A 6 -2.17 10.60 -18.64
CA GLN A 6 -3.18 9.61 -18.98
C GLN A 6 -2.99 9.06 -20.40
N THR A 7 -2.73 9.93 -21.36
CA THR A 7 -2.49 9.53 -22.76
C THR A 7 -1.23 8.66 -22.88
N ALA A 8 -0.15 9.01 -22.17
CA ALA A 8 1.08 8.22 -22.18
C ALA A 8 0.88 6.84 -21.52
N ILE A 9 0.11 6.76 -20.42
CA ILE A 9 -0.27 5.48 -19.79
C ILE A 9 -1.04 4.61 -20.78
N ARG A 10 -2.05 5.15 -21.46
CA ARG A 10 -2.87 4.43 -22.45
C ARG A 10 -2.04 3.92 -23.62
N THR A 11 -1.15 4.76 -24.14
CA THR A 11 -0.25 4.38 -25.24
C THR A 11 0.65 3.23 -24.81
N ARG A 12 1.30 3.36 -23.65
CA ARG A 12 2.20 2.33 -23.14
C ARG A 12 1.48 1.01 -22.82
N ALA A 13 0.29 1.10 -22.26
CA ALA A 13 -0.56 -0.07 -21.98
C ALA A 13 -0.91 -0.82 -23.29
N ARG A 14 -1.33 -0.09 -24.32
CA ARG A 14 -1.67 -0.66 -25.63
C ARG A 14 -0.48 -1.36 -26.25
N GLU A 15 0.68 -0.68 -26.31
CA GLU A 15 1.93 -1.24 -26.85
C GLU A 15 2.30 -2.58 -26.18
N LEU A 16 2.31 -2.60 -24.86
CA LEU A 16 2.69 -3.80 -24.08
C LEU A 16 1.75 -4.99 -24.34
N LEU A 17 0.46 -4.73 -24.49
CA LEU A 17 -0.55 -5.75 -24.78
C LEU A 17 -0.47 -6.21 -26.24
N GLU A 18 -0.28 -5.31 -27.22
CA GLU A 18 -0.13 -5.63 -28.65
C GLU A 18 1.12 -6.47 -28.92
N LEU A 19 2.23 -6.17 -28.23
CA LEU A 19 3.48 -6.93 -28.33
C LEU A 19 3.43 -8.27 -27.55
N GLY A 20 2.38 -8.51 -26.75
CA GLY A 20 2.29 -9.70 -25.90
C GLY A 20 3.34 -9.75 -24.79
N GLU A 21 3.96 -8.62 -24.43
CA GLU A 21 4.94 -8.54 -23.34
C GLU A 21 4.30 -8.76 -21.99
N VAL A 22 3.03 -8.42 -21.85
CA VAL A 22 2.21 -8.62 -20.66
C VAL A 22 0.84 -9.16 -21.01
N SER A 23 0.25 -9.93 -20.12
CA SER A 23 -1.11 -10.49 -20.28
C SER A 23 -2.21 -9.56 -19.79
N CYS A 24 -1.86 -8.57 -18.95
CA CYS A 24 -2.79 -7.63 -18.36
C CYS A 24 -2.07 -6.35 -17.96
N VAL A 25 -2.77 -5.22 -18.05
CA VAL A 25 -2.34 -3.95 -17.46
C VAL A 25 -3.27 -3.60 -16.32
N ILE A 26 -2.71 -3.42 -15.12
CA ILE A 26 -3.42 -3.00 -13.91
C ILE A 26 -3.26 -1.49 -13.77
N GLY A 27 -4.36 -0.77 -13.75
CA GLY A 27 -4.39 0.69 -13.64
C GLY A 27 -5.66 1.17 -12.96
N TYR A 28 -6.13 2.34 -13.34
CA TYR A 28 -7.34 2.94 -12.80
C TYR A 28 -8.34 3.19 -13.93
N GLU A 29 -9.63 3.08 -13.61
CA GLU A 29 -10.74 3.48 -14.48
C GLU A 29 -11.81 4.22 -13.68
N ARG A 30 -12.72 4.93 -14.38
CA ARG A 30 -13.90 5.50 -13.72
C ARG A 30 -15.06 4.51 -13.74
N SER A 31 -15.66 4.32 -12.58
CA SER A 31 -16.92 3.58 -12.47
C SER A 31 -18.07 4.37 -13.13
N PRO A 32 -19.23 3.74 -13.42
CA PRO A 32 -20.41 4.45 -13.94
C PRO A 32 -20.91 5.59 -13.04
N ARG A 33 -20.51 5.59 -11.76
CA ARG A 33 -20.82 6.65 -10.79
C ARG A 33 -19.76 7.74 -10.71
N GLY A 34 -18.76 7.72 -11.61
CA GLY A 34 -17.66 8.69 -11.69
C GLY A 34 -16.47 8.39 -10.78
N ARG A 35 -16.58 7.53 -9.78
CA ARG A 35 -15.51 7.23 -8.85
C ARG A 35 -14.39 6.43 -9.50
N VAL A 36 -13.15 6.78 -9.19
CA VAL A 36 -11.97 6.02 -9.60
C VAL A 36 -11.92 4.67 -8.88
N ARG A 37 -11.59 3.63 -9.63
CA ARG A 37 -11.42 2.26 -9.14
C ARG A 37 -10.30 1.54 -9.88
N PRO A 38 -9.77 0.42 -9.37
CA PRO A 38 -8.82 -0.42 -10.10
C PRO A 38 -9.44 -0.96 -11.40
N ALA A 39 -8.61 -1.01 -12.44
CA ALA A 39 -8.92 -1.57 -13.75
C ALA A 39 -7.95 -2.67 -14.13
N PHE A 40 -8.44 -3.67 -14.84
CA PHE A 40 -7.66 -4.77 -15.40
C PHE A 40 -7.91 -4.78 -16.90
N ILE A 41 -6.92 -4.42 -17.69
CA ILE A 41 -7.00 -4.31 -19.15
C ILE A 41 -6.29 -5.50 -19.77
N TYR A 42 -7.01 -6.31 -20.49
CA TYR A 42 -6.52 -7.52 -21.17
C TYR A 42 -6.46 -7.34 -22.69
N ASP A 43 -7.31 -6.48 -23.26
CA ASP A 43 -7.37 -6.19 -24.69
C ASP A 43 -6.76 -4.80 -24.95
N PRO A 44 -5.82 -4.66 -25.90
CA PRO A 44 -5.29 -3.36 -26.31
C PRO A 44 -6.36 -2.32 -26.65
N ALA A 45 -7.48 -2.75 -27.23
CA ALA A 45 -8.61 -1.87 -27.57
C ALA A 45 -9.26 -1.22 -26.33
N ASP A 46 -9.16 -1.87 -25.17
CA ASP A 46 -9.70 -1.38 -23.89
C ASP A 46 -8.78 -0.40 -23.17
N ALA A 47 -7.59 -0.12 -23.67
CA ALA A 47 -6.60 0.77 -23.02
C ALA A 47 -7.16 2.18 -22.77
N ASP A 48 -8.14 2.63 -23.56
CA ASP A 48 -8.79 3.94 -23.41
C ASP A 48 -9.68 4.04 -22.14
N ARG A 49 -9.98 2.94 -21.47
CA ARG A 49 -10.64 2.92 -20.17
C ARG A 49 -9.74 3.43 -19.05
N LEU A 50 -8.41 3.35 -19.23
CA LEU A 50 -7.47 3.82 -18.22
C LEU A 50 -7.59 5.33 -18.01
N VAL A 51 -7.61 5.75 -16.76
CA VAL A 51 -7.63 7.15 -16.34
C VAL A 51 -6.47 7.45 -15.41
N TRP A 52 -6.07 8.72 -15.38
CA TRP A 52 -5.11 9.21 -14.41
C TRP A 52 -5.44 10.65 -14.01
N ASP A 53 -5.67 10.83 -12.73
CA ASP A 53 -5.79 12.12 -12.07
C ASP A 53 -5.40 12.02 -10.58
N ASP A 54 -5.56 13.12 -9.86
CA ASP A 54 -5.19 13.21 -8.43
C ASP A 54 -6.12 12.44 -7.48
N THR A 55 -7.18 11.80 -8.00
CA THR A 55 -8.04 10.89 -7.23
C THR A 55 -7.64 9.40 -7.37
N CYS A 56 -6.61 9.08 -8.16
CA CYS A 56 -6.05 7.73 -8.33
C CYS A 56 -5.25 7.28 -7.09
N SER A 57 -5.87 7.30 -5.92
CA SER A 57 -5.20 7.20 -4.63
C SER A 57 -4.89 5.78 -4.15
N GLN A 58 -5.65 4.76 -4.58
CA GLN A 58 -5.47 3.36 -4.16
C GLN A 58 -4.09 2.82 -4.50
N ASN A 59 -3.54 1.96 -3.64
CA ASN A 59 -2.30 1.24 -3.90
C ASN A 59 -2.61 -0.06 -4.65
N LEU A 60 -2.25 -0.09 -5.94
CA LEU A 60 -2.58 -1.22 -6.82
C LEU A 60 -1.77 -2.48 -6.55
N MET A 61 -0.68 -2.40 -5.76
CA MET A 61 0.20 -3.56 -5.50
C MET A 61 -0.53 -4.69 -4.79
N VAL A 62 -1.62 -4.41 -4.12
CA VAL A 62 -2.50 -5.41 -3.51
C VAL A 62 -3.03 -6.44 -4.52
N TYR A 63 -3.06 -6.12 -5.81
CA TYR A 63 -3.53 -7.01 -6.89
C TYR A 63 -2.42 -7.89 -7.48
N LEU A 64 -1.18 -7.73 -7.04
CA LEU A 64 -0.06 -8.61 -7.43
C LEU A 64 0.03 -9.87 -6.56
N HIS A 65 -0.74 -9.97 -5.49
CA HIS A 65 -0.69 -11.13 -4.60
C HIS A 65 -1.28 -12.37 -5.26
N ASP A 66 -0.58 -13.48 -5.23
CA ASP A 66 -1.05 -14.79 -5.67
C ASP A 66 -2.37 -15.20 -5.00
N ARG A 67 -2.56 -14.74 -3.77
CA ARG A 67 -3.80 -14.95 -3.00
C ARG A 67 -5.06 -14.42 -3.72
N LYS A 68 -4.93 -13.34 -4.50
CA LYS A 68 -6.08 -12.73 -5.21
C LYS A 68 -6.21 -13.22 -6.63
N THR A 69 -5.09 -13.61 -7.23
CA THR A 69 -5.02 -14.17 -8.57
C THR A 69 -4.11 -15.41 -8.58
N PRO A 70 -4.46 -16.47 -7.83
CA PRO A 70 -3.59 -17.65 -7.76
C PRO A 70 -3.44 -18.26 -9.16
N PRO A 71 -2.19 -18.55 -9.60
CA PRO A 71 -1.96 -19.28 -10.83
C PRO A 71 -2.56 -20.68 -10.70
N ARG A 72 -2.95 -21.29 -11.81
CA ARG A 72 -3.35 -22.70 -11.82
C ARG A 72 -2.16 -23.54 -11.36
N ARG A 73 -2.46 -24.67 -10.71
CA ARG A 73 -1.41 -25.56 -10.19
C ARG A 73 -0.47 -25.98 -11.31
N GLY A 74 0.81 -25.62 -11.18
CA GLY A 74 1.86 -25.92 -12.18
C GLY A 74 2.04 -24.87 -13.27
N GLU A 75 1.26 -23.79 -13.27
CA GLU A 75 1.46 -22.66 -14.17
C GLU A 75 2.26 -21.55 -13.44
N GLU A 76 3.17 -20.92 -14.15
CA GLU A 76 3.79 -19.70 -13.64
C GLU A 76 2.82 -18.51 -13.81
N PRO A 77 2.77 -17.59 -12.84
CA PRO A 77 1.96 -16.38 -13.00
C PRO A 77 2.40 -15.62 -14.26
N PRO A 78 1.45 -15.12 -15.06
CA PRO A 78 1.77 -14.35 -16.24
C PRO A 78 2.45 -13.02 -15.86
N ARG A 79 3.27 -12.47 -16.76
CA ARG A 79 3.80 -11.13 -16.59
C ARG A 79 2.66 -10.11 -16.73
N VAL A 80 2.59 -9.14 -15.82
CA VAL A 80 1.59 -8.06 -15.83
C VAL A 80 2.26 -6.71 -15.82
N ALA A 81 1.65 -5.69 -16.41
CA ALA A 81 2.04 -4.31 -16.21
C ALA A 81 1.19 -3.65 -15.13
N ILE A 82 1.77 -2.70 -14.40
CA ILE A 82 1.06 -1.98 -13.35
C ILE A 82 1.43 -0.50 -13.36
N VAL A 83 0.39 0.35 -13.31
CA VAL A 83 0.56 1.79 -13.16
C VAL A 83 0.84 2.11 -11.70
N ALA A 84 1.97 2.73 -11.42
CA ALA A 84 2.50 2.84 -10.07
C ALA A 84 3.01 4.23 -9.70
N LYS A 85 2.48 4.78 -8.61
CA LYS A 85 3.01 5.96 -7.91
C LYS A 85 4.27 5.59 -7.11
N PRO A 86 5.06 6.56 -6.63
CA PRO A 86 6.21 6.29 -5.76
C PRO A 86 5.86 5.41 -4.54
N CYS A 87 4.76 5.71 -3.84
CA CYS A 87 4.31 4.90 -2.70
C CYS A 87 3.85 3.49 -3.09
N ASP A 88 3.37 3.29 -4.32
CA ASP A 88 3.01 1.98 -4.84
C ASP A 88 4.27 1.16 -5.10
N VAL A 89 5.30 1.78 -5.72
CA VAL A 89 6.59 1.10 -5.97
C VAL A 89 7.30 0.76 -4.66
N ARG A 90 7.19 1.59 -3.62
CA ARG A 90 7.66 1.20 -2.28
C ARG A 90 6.97 -0.07 -1.77
N ALA A 91 5.66 -0.18 -1.96
CA ALA A 91 4.95 -1.40 -1.58
C ALA A 91 5.38 -2.61 -2.43
N LEU A 92 5.61 -2.41 -3.73
CA LEU A 92 6.18 -3.46 -4.59
C LEU A 92 7.56 -3.89 -4.09
N ASN A 93 8.41 -2.92 -3.71
CA ASN A 93 9.74 -3.23 -3.19
C ASN A 93 9.68 -4.12 -1.93
N VAL A 94 8.77 -3.82 -1.00
CA VAL A 94 8.52 -4.70 0.16
C VAL A 94 8.10 -6.10 -0.29
N LEU A 95 7.20 -6.22 -1.28
CA LEU A 95 6.76 -7.52 -1.78
C LEU A 95 7.87 -8.32 -2.49
N LEU A 96 8.81 -7.63 -3.15
CA LEU A 96 9.98 -8.24 -3.78
C LEU A 96 10.96 -8.77 -2.72
N HIS A 97 11.29 -7.98 -1.71
CA HIS A 97 12.16 -8.40 -0.61
C HIS A 97 11.60 -9.59 0.19
N GLU A 98 10.29 -9.68 0.28
CA GLU A 98 9.62 -10.79 0.98
C GLU A 98 9.22 -11.93 0.04
N GLU A 99 9.74 -11.95 -1.17
CA GLU A 99 9.54 -13.00 -2.19
C GLU A 99 8.06 -13.29 -2.52
N GLN A 100 7.18 -12.31 -2.27
CA GLN A 100 5.75 -12.44 -2.59
C GLN A 100 5.47 -12.20 -4.07
N VAL A 101 6.36 -11.49 -4.76
CA VAL A 101 6.29 -11.17 -6.18
C VAL A 101 7.68 -11.30 -6.78
N LYS A 102 7.79 -11.83 -8.00
CA LYS A 102 9.04 -11.89 -8.75
C LYS A 102 9.15 -10.65 -9.65
N ARG A 103 10.32 -9.98 -9.62
CA ARG A 103 10.53 -8.72 -10.38
C ARG A 103 10.30 -8.89 -11.88
N GLU A 104 10.74 -10.00 -12.46
CA GLU A 104 10.58 -10.31 -13.89
C GLU A 104 9.13 -10.52 -14.33
N LYS A 105 8.21 -10.73 -13.38
CA LYS A 105 6.78 -10.91 -13.64
C LYS A 105 5.98 -9.60 -13.63
N VAL A 106 6.62 -8.48 -13.31
CA VAL A 106 5.97 -7.17 -13.24
C VAL A 106 6.67 -6.17 -14.14
N PHE A 107 5.92 -5.51 -15.02
CA PHE A 107 6.34 -4.31 -15.74
C PHE A 107 5.78 -3.08 -15.03
N VAL A 108 6.64 -2.22 -14.54
CA VAL A 108 6.26 -1.03 -13.78
C VAL A 108 6.16 0.18 -14.70
N ILE A 109 4.93 0.64 -14.96
CA ILE A 109 4.67 1.95 -15.57
C ILE A 109 4.65 2.96 -14.41
N GLY A 110 5.84 3.47 -14.09
CA GLY A 110 6.03 4.46 -13.03
C GLY A 110 5.43 5.81 -13.42
N VAL A 111 4.77 6.47 -12.49
CA VAL A 111 4.19 7.80 -12.72
C VAL A 111 4.80 8.81 -11.76
N ALA A 112 5.31 9.92 -12.30
CA ALA A 112 5.72 11.07 -11.52
C ALA A 112 4.50 11.67 -10.79
N CYS A 113 4.59 11.86 -9.45
CA CYS A 113 3.44 12.10 -8.59
C CYS A 113 3.52 13.46 -7.90
N ALA A 114 2.53 14.31 -8.13
CA ALA A 114 2.36 15.59 -7.42
C ALA A 114 1.57 15.47 -6.11
N GLY A 115 1.08 14.27 -5.79
CA GLY A 115 0.21 14.00 -4.65
C GLY A 115 -1.22 13.66 -5.06
N MET A 116 -1.96 13.04 -4.14
CA MET A 116 -3.35 12.61 -4.33
C MET A 116 -4.29 13.43 -3.46
N ARG A 117 -5.57 13.51 -3.88
CA ARG A 117 -6.67 14.18 -3.19
C ARG A 117 -7.81 13.20 -2.96
N GLU A 118 -8.61 13.46 -1.96
CA GLU A 118 -9.92 12.84 -1.89
C GLU A 118 -10.85 13.44 -2.95
N GLU A 119 -11.81 12.66 -3.41
CA GLU A 119 -12.76 13.12 -4.42
C GLU A 119 -13.55 14.35 -3.92
N GLY A 120 -13.43 15.46 -4.64
CA GLY A 120 -14.06 16.74 -4.29
C GLY A 120 -13.33 17.57 -3.24
N ALA A 121 -12.13 17.15 -2.81
CA ALA A 121 -11.30 17.96 -1.90
C ALA A 121 -10.29 18.83 -2.66
N ASP A 122 -10.09 20.06 -2.19
CA ASP A 122 -9.09 20.97 -2.75
C ASP A 122 -7.68 20.68 -2.21
N GLU A 123 -7.56 20.06 -1.03
CA GLU A 123 -6.30 19.76 -0.38
C GLU A 123 -5.77 18.36 -0.72
N LEU A 124 -4.45 18.22 -0.70
CA LEU A 124 -3.80 16.92 -0.78
C LEU A 124 -4.14 16.05 0.44
N GLU A 125 -4.23 14.74 0.23
CA GLU A 125 -4.30 13.79 1.35
C GLU A 125 -3.15 14.02 2.34
N ALA A 126 -3.41 13.84 3.63
CA ALA A 126 -2.43 14.06 4.71
C ALA A 126 -1.10 13.33 4.44
N ARG A 127 -1.14 12.09 3.93
CA ARG A 127 0.06 11.32 3.55
C ARG A 127 0.86 11.99 2.42
N CYS A 128 0.21 12.71 1.51
CA CYS A 128 0.85 13.36 0.38
C CYS A 128 1.45 14.72 0.74
N ARG A 129 0.89 15.40 1.75
CA ARG A 129 1.47 16.65 2.28
C ARG A 129 2.82 16.43 2.96
N ARG A 130 3.08 15.24 3.52
CA ARG A 130 4.33 14.83 4.17
C ARG A 130 5.16 13.83 3.36
N CYS A 131 4.96 13.78 2.04
CA CYS A 131 5.65 12.85 1.16
C CYS A 131 6.78 13.56 0.42
N ALA A 132 7.99 13.02 0.52
CA ALA A 132 9.17 13.51 -0.20
C ALA A 132 9.33 12.86 -1.59
N GLU A 133 8.73 11.69 -1.83
CA GLU A 133 8.93 10.97 -3.07
C GLU A 133 8.02 11.51 -4.18
N ARG A 134 8.64 11.91 -5.29
CA ARG A 134 7.95 12.41 -6.49
C ARG A 134 8.10 11.48 -7.69
N VAL A 135 9.13 10.65 -7.67
CA VAL A 135 9.43 9.66 -8.72
C VAL A 135 9.59 8.29 -8.05
N PRO A 136 9.06 7.22 -8.64
CA PRO A 136 9.29 5.86 -8.14
C PRO A 136 10.79 5.52 -8.07
N VAL A 137 11.20 4.78 -7.03
CA VAL A 137 12.61 4.37 -6.83
C VAL A 137 13.13 3.43 -7.91
N PHE A 138 12.24 2.72 -8.61
CA PHE A 138 12.52 1.98 -9.84
C PHE A 138 11.26 1.90 -10.72
N TYR A 139 11.48 1.71 -12.03
CA TYR A 139 10.41 1.54 -13.04
C TYR A 139 10.99 0.93 -14.32
N ASP A 140 10.13 0.41 -15.19
CA ASP A 140 10.49 -0.03 -16.55
C ASP A 140 10.20 1.08 -17.57
N ALA A 141 9.17 1.89 -17.32
CA ALA A 141 8.86 3.11 -18.06
C ALA A 141 8.37 4.20 -17.11
N LEU A 142 8.89 5.42 -17.25
CA LEU A 142 8.42 6.57 -16.47
C LEU A 142 7.48 7.43 -17.32
N VAL A 143 6.36 7.82 -16.74
CA VAL A 143 5.35 8.70 -17.33
C VAL A 143 5.21 9.97 -16.50
N GLY A 144 5.14 11.10 -17.19
CA GLY A 144 5.10 12.41 -16.57
C GLY A 144 6.48 12.95 -16.19
N GLU A 145 6.56 14.25 -16.01
CA GLU A 145 7.76 14.93 -15.52
C GLU A 145 7.68 15.07 -13.98
N PRO A 146 8.80 14.91 -13.27
CA PRO A 146 8.85 15.17 -11.85
C PRO A 146 8.29 16.57 -11.55
N PRO A 147 7.35 16.70 -10.62
CA PRO A 147 6.83 18.01 -10.25
C PRO A 147 7.90 18.83 -9.55
N ASP A 148 7.95 20.14 -9.84
CA ASP A 148 8.79 21.09 -9.12
C ASP A 148 8.17 21.42 -7.76
N ILE A 149 8.31 20.47 -6.83
CA ILE A 149 7.78 20.56 -5.45
C ILE A 149 8.92 20.17 -4.51
N GLU A 150 9.26 21.06 -3.59
CA GLU A 150 10.26 20.78 -2.58
C GLU A 150 9.91 19.52 -1.78
N PRO A 151 10.88 18.64 -1.53
CA PRO A 151 10.68 17.48 -0.67
C PRO A 151 10.25 17.91 0.74
N VAL A 152 9.26 17.21 1.28
CA VAL A 152 8.78 17.44 2.65
C VAL A 152 9.24 16.28 3.52
N GLU A 153 10.02 16.59 4.56
CA GLU A 153 10.37 15.59 5.58
C GLU A 153 9.15 15.33 6.48
N ASP A 154 8.89 14.05 6.78
CA ASP A 154 7.80 13.68 7.68
C ASP A 154 8.22 13.98 9.13
N ASP A 155 7.58 14.96 9.74
CA ASP A 155 7.84 15.41 11.12
C ASP A 155 7.18 14.52 12.18
N TRP A 156 6.41 13.54 11.78
CA TRP A 156 5.64 12.63 12.67
C TRP A 156 4.69 13.37 13.64
N ALA A 157 4.23 14.56 13.29
CA ALA A 157 3.42 15.41 14.17
C ALA A 157 2.16 14.68 14.70
N ASP A 158 1.45 13.94 13.84
CA ASP A 158 0.29 13.14 14.19
C ASP A 158 0.62 12.01 15.21
N VAL A 159 1.80 11.43 15.10
CA VAL A 159 2.28 10.42 16.06
C VAL A 159 2.70 11.08 17.36
N ALA A 160 3.35 12.26 17.30
CA ALA A 160 3.78 13.01 18.48
C ALA A 160 2.59 13.43 19.36
N GLU A 161 1.46 13.81 18.77
CA GLU A 161 0.22 14.06 19.51
C GLU A 161 -0.22 12.85 20.33
N LEU A 162 -0.19 11.66 19.74
CA LEU A 162 -0.53 10.40 20.43
C LEU A 162 0.50 10.06 21.53
N GLU A 163 1.78 10.31 21.28
CA GLU A 163 2.86 10.08 22.24
C GLU A 163 2.80 11.02 23.43
N GLY A 164 2.28 12.25 23.24
CA GLY A 164 2.06 13.23 24.30
C GLY A 164 0.95 12.89 25.29
N MET A 165 0.07 11.96 24.94
CA MET A 165 -0.99 11.49 25.84
C MET A 165 -0.40 10.61 26.95
N SER A 166 -1.04 10.57 28.13
CA SER A 166 -0.76 9.57 29.16
C SER A 166 -1.10 8.15 28.68
N ALA A 167 -0.64 7.13 29.38
CA ALA A 167 -0.96 5.74 29.06
C ALA A 167 -2.46 5.47 29.10
N GLU A 168 -3.13 6.05 30.09
CA GLU A 168 -4.59 5.92 30.30
C GLU A 168 -5.36 6.62 29.15
N GLU A 169 -4.94 7.79 28.74
CA GLU A 169 -5.57 8.52 27.63
C GLU A 169 -5.39 7.79 26.31
N ARG A 170 -4.19 7.25 26.01
CA ARG A 170 -3.95 6.42 24.81
C ARG A 170 -4.78 5.16 24.81
N LEU A 171 -4.87 4.48 25.96
CA LEU A 171 -5.71 3.30 26.09
C LEU A 171 -7.19 3.62 25.84
N ALA A 172 -7.69 4.71 26.43
CA ALA A 172 -9.07 5.17 26.24
C ALA A 172 -9.34 5.59 24.77
N PHE A 173 -8.38 6.26 24.14
CA PHE A 173 -8.46 6.62 22.72
C PHE A 173 -8.62 5.38 21.85
N TRP A 174 -7.69 4.42 21.94
CA TRP A 174 -7.74 3.21 21.12
C TRP A 174 -8.92 2.31 21.46
N ALA A 175 -9.32 2.21 22.74
CA ALA A 175 -10.50 1.46 23.12
C ALA A 175 -11.76 2.00 22.42
N ARG A 176 -11.95 3.32 22.42
CA ARG A 176 -13.06 3.98 21.72
C ARG A 176 -13.01 3.75 20.20
N GLU A 177 -11.82 3.90 19.57
CA GLU A 177 -11.68 3.70 18.12
C GLU A 177 -11.91 2.23 17.74
N PHE A 178 -11.34 1.28 18.47
CA PHE A 178 -11.51 -0.14 18.18
C PHE A 178 -12.93 -0.63 18.49
N ASP A 179 -13.62 -0.04 19.43
CA ASP A 179 -15.01 -0.41 19.72
C ASP A 179 -15.95 -0.15 18.53
N ARG A 180 -15.64 0.82 17.70
CA ARG A 180 -16.35 1.09 16.45
C ARG A 180 -16.15 0.00 15.39
N CYS A 181 -15.13 -0.84 15.51
CA CYS A 181 -14.80 -1.86 14.52
C CYS A 181 -15.90 -2.92 14.41
N ILE A 182 -16.37 -3.18 13.20
CA ILE A 182 -17.34 -4.25 12.89
C ILE A 182 -16.69 -5.54 12.39
N ARG A 183 -15.35 -5.63 12.44
CA ARG A 183 -14.55 -6.79 12.00
C ARG A 183 -14.82 -7.22 10.54
N CYS A 184 -15.06 -6.25 9.64
CA CYS A 184 -15.26 -6.50 8.21
C CYS A 184 -13.98 -6.87 7.45
N TYR A 185 -12.80 -6.69 8.06
CA TYR A 185 -11.48 -6.98 7.49
C TYR A 185 -11.14 -6.21 6.19
N ALA A 186 -11.91 -5.18 5.80
CA ALA A 186 -11.63 -4.37 4.62
C ALA A 186 -10.21 -3.75 4.67
N CYS A 187 -9.78 -3.30 5.84
CA CYS A 187 -8.43 -2.78 6.07
C CYS A 187 -7.31 -3.79 5.76
N ARG A 188 -7.55 -5.07 5.99
CA ARG A 188 -6.64 -6.16 5.64
C ARG A 188 -6.66 -6.42 4.13
N GLN A 189 -7.84 -6.46 3.52
CA GLN A 189 -7.99 -6.74 2.09
C GLN A 189 -7.44 -5.63 1.19
N ALA A 190 -7.45 -4.39 1.67
CA ALA A 190 -6.91 -3.25 0.94
C ALA A 190 -5.38 -3.09 1.06
N CYS A 191 -4.76 -3.73 2.05
CA CYS A 191 -3.35 -3.50 2.38
C CYS A 191 -2.42 -4.38 1.54
N PRO A 192 -1.46 -3.81 0.78
CA PRO A 192 -0.47 -4.60 0.05
C PRO A 192 0.48 -5.41 0.96
N GLY A 193 0.73 -4.95 2.19
CA GLY A 193 1.54 -5.69 3.17
C GLY A 193 0.80 -6.81 3.91
N CYS A 194 -0.51 -7.01 3.67
CA CYS A 194 -1.29 -8.10 4.26
C CYS A 194 -1.47 -9.27 3.27
N TYR A 195 -0.40 -9.97 2.98
CA TYR A 195 -0.36 -11.02 1.96
C TYR A 195 -0.41 -12.46 2.51
N CYS A 196 -0.50 -12.68 3.83
CA CYS A 196 -0.58 -14.01 4.41
C CYS A 196 -1.68 -14.84 3.72
N PHE A 197 -1.33 -16.04 3.28
CA PHE A 197 -2.26 -16.96 2.63
C PHE A 197 -3.41 -17.32 3.55
N GLU A 198 -3.09 -17.59 4.82
CA GLU A 198 -4.05 -17.77 5.90
C GLU A 198 -3.71 -16.79 7.02
N CYS A 199 -4.64 -15.92 7.36
CA CYS A 199 -4.44 -14.93 8.42
C CYS A 199 -4.77 -15.51 9.78
N LEU A 200 -4.04 -15.09 10.81
CA LEU A 200 -4.36 -15.36 12.20
C LEU A 200 -5.86 -15.15 12.54
N ALA A 201 -6.48 -14.14 11.93
CA ALA A 201 -7.89 -13.83 12.14
C ALA A 201 -8.87 -14.79 11.45
N GLU A 202 -8.37 -15.70 10.61
CA GLU A 202 -9.16 -16.70 9.86
C GLU A 202 -8.92 -18.12 10.37
N GLN A 203 -7.86 -18.33 11.18
CA GLN A 203 -7.55 -19.64 11.73
C GLN A 203 -8.59 -20.05 12.77
N VAL A 204 -9.08 -21.26 12.65
CA VAL A 204 -10.07 -21.84 13.56
C VAL A 204 -9.54 -23.04 14.34
N ASP A 205 -8.39 -23.59 13.93
CA ASP A 205 -7.73 -24.70 14.62
C ASP A 205 -6.19 -24.57 14.53
N PRO A 206 -5.52 -24.13 15.61
CA PRO A 206 -6.12 -23.63 16.85
C PRO A 206 -6.79 -22.26 16.67
N LEU A 207 -7.80 -21.98 17.44
CA LEU A 207 -8.46 -20.67 17.48
C LEU A 207 -7.59 -19.69 18.27
N TRP A 208 -6.86 -18.83 17.56
CA TRP A 208 -6.01 -17.78 18.16
C TRP A 208 -6.81 -16.54 18.57
N MET A 209 -7.87 -16.25 17.84
CA MET A 209 -8.71 -15.09 18.04
C MET A 209 -10.18 -15.50 17.90
N GLY A 210 -11.00 -15.15 18.90
CA GLY A 210 -12.43 -15.43 18.89
C GLY A 210 -13.17 -14.72 17.75
N ILE A 211 -14.36 -15.21 17.44
CA ILE A 211 -15.25 -14.61 16.41
C ILE A 211 -16.10 -13.46 16.95
N ALA A 212 -16.12 -13.26 18.27
CA ALA A 212 -16.92 -12.23 18.92
C ALA A 212 -16.54 -10.82 18.47
N ILE A 213 -17.55 -9.93 18.41
CA ILE A 213 -17.36 -8.51 18.05
C ILE A 213 -17.19 -7.69 19.35
N GLU A 214 -16.37 -8.18 20.26
CA GLU A 214 -16.07 -7.53 21.52
C GLU A 214 -14.75 -6.76 21.46
N LEU A 215 -14.62 -5.76 22.32
CA LEU A 215 -13.45 -4.88 22.32
C LEU A 215 -12.10 -5.62 22.45
N PRO A 216 -11.92 -6.63 23.30
CA PRO A 216 -10.64 -7.34 23.39
C PRO A 216 -10.23 -7.99 22.06
N GLU A 217 -11.17 -8.63 21.36
CA GLU A 217 -10.92 -9.29 20.08
C GLU A 217 -10.61 -8.28 18.98
N LYS A 218 -11.32 -7.14 18.97
CA LYS A 218 -11.08 -6.04 18.04
C LYS A 218 -9.70 -5.42 18.27
N ALA A 219 -9.36 -5.15 19.53
CA ALA A 219 -8.07 -4.59 19.92
C ALA A 219 -6.92 -5.55 19.55
N PHE A 220 -7.06 -6.84 19.87
CA PHE A 220 -6.09 -7.86 19.51
C PHE A 220 -5.83 -7.90 18.00
N PHE A 221 -6.89 -7.93 17.19
CA PHE A 221 -6.75 -7.90 15.72
C PHE A 221 -5.97 -6.69 15.22
N HIS A 222 -6.32 -5.48 15.68
CA HIS A 222 -5.69 -4.27 15.18
C HIS A 222 -4.23 -4.14 15.62
N VAL A 223 -3.94 -4.47 16.87
CA VAL A 223 -2.57 -4.43 17.43
C VAL A 223 -1.70 -5.47 16.73
N MET A 224 -2.14 -6.74 16.65
CA MET A 224 -1.39 -7.78 15.96
C MET A 224 -1.16 -7.44 14.50
N ARG A 225 -2.17 -6.91 13.80
CA ARG A 225 -2.02 -6.47 12.42
C ARG A 225 -0.97 -5.36 12.27
N ALA A 226 -0.93 -4.39 13.19
CA ALA A 226 0.06 -3.32 13.15
C ALA A 226 1.50 -3.87 13.34
N TYR A 227 1.70 -4.79 14.27
CA TYR A 227 2.99 -5.46 14.46
C TYR A 227 3.40 -6.31 13.24
N HIS A 228 2.46 -7.02 12.61
CA HIS A 228 2.76 -7.76 11.38
C HIS A 228 3.14 -6.84 10.21
N LEU A 229 2.81 -5.56 10.28
CA LEU A 229 3.17 -4.55 9.30
C LEU A 229 4.44 -3.75 9.67
N ALA A 230 5.10 -4.08 10.78
CA ALA A 230 6.38 -3.48 11.13
C ALA A 230 7.41 -3.73 10.02
N GLY A 231 8.04 -2.67 9.52
CA GLY A 231 8.95 -2.73 8.37
C GLY A 231 8.28 -3.02 7.01
N ARG A 232 6.95 -3.13 6.94
CA ARG A 232 6.19 -3.40 5.70
C ARG A 232 5.25 -2.26 5.31
N CYS A 233 4.85 -1.44 6.28
CA CYS A 233 3.91 -0.35 6.05
C CYS A 233 4.58 0.82 5.32
N VAL A 234 4.12 1.09 4.11
CA VAL A 234 4.61 2.20 3.26
C VAL A 234 3.81 3.50 3.43
N GLY A 235 2.84 3.53 4.35
CA GLY A 235 2.03 4.72 4.64
C GLY A 235 1.03 5.09 3.54
N CYS A 236 0.55 4.13 2.74
CA CYS A 236 -0.40 4.39 1.65
C CYS A 236 -1.83 4.73 2.11
N ASN A 237 -2.15 4.56 3.38
CA ASN A 237 -3.45 4.82 4.03
C ASN A 237 -4.65 4.03 3.47
N ASP A 238 -4.46 3.03 2.60
CA ASP A 238 -5.58 2.25 2.04
C ASP A 238 -6.40 1.53 3.12
N CYS A 239 -5.77 1.10 4.20
CA CYS A 239 -6.46 0.47 5.32
C CYS A 239 -7.47 1.41 5.99
N GLU A 240 -7.16 2.70 6.07
CA GLU A 240 -8.04 3.73 6.65
C GLU A 240 -9.13 4.12 5.66
N ARG A 241 -8.77 4.39 4.38
CA ARG A 241 -9.75 4.66 3.32
C ARG A 241 -10.78 3.53 3.12
N ALA A 242 -10.35 2.28 3.28
CA ALA A 242 -11.24 1.12 3.16
C ALA A 242 -12.10 0.89 4.40
N CYS A 243 -11.84 1.57 5.52
CA CYS A 243 -12.57 1.35 6.77
C CYS A 243 -13.94 2.05 6.75
N PRO A 244 -15.06 1.31 6.73
CA PRO A 244 -16.39 1.94 6.75
C PRO A 244 -16.72 2.64 8.07
N MET A 245 -15.91 2.39 9.11
CA MET A 245 -16.07 2.99 10.42
C MET A 245 -15.09 4.15 10.65
N HIS A 246 -14.28 4.53 9.65
CA HIS A 246 -13.33 5.64 9.72
C HIS A 246 -12.41 5.58 10.95
N ILE A 247 -11.91 4.38 11.29
CA ILE A 247 -10.93 4.20 12.35
C ILE A 247 -9.57 4.68 11.85
N PRO A 248 -8.81 5.49 12.61
CA PRO A 248 -7.51 6.07 12.18
C PRO A 248 -6.39 5.02 12.20
N LEU A 249 -6.54 3.98 11.37
CA LEU A 249 -5.62 2.83 11.32
C LEU A 249 -4.23 3.21 10.81
N SER A 250 -4.14 4.26 10.00
CA SER A 250 -2.86 4.78 9.53
C SER A 250 -2.00 5.29 10.69
N LEU A 251 -2.59 5.93 11.69
CA LEU A 251 -1.89 6.46 12.85
C LEU A 251 -1.22 5.34 13.67
N LEU A 252 -1.92 4.21 13.87
CA LEU A 252 -1.35 3.05 14.55
C LEU A 252 -0.15 2.47 13.76
N ASN A 253 -0.29 2.30 12.44
CA ASN A 253 0.78 1.78 11.60
C ASN A 253 1.96 2.76 11.51
N ARG A 254 1.70 4.08 11.49
CA ARG A 254 2.73 5.12 11.49
C ARG A 254 3.55 5.14 12.78
N LYS A 255 2.89 4.92 13.94
CA LYS A 255 3.63 4.77 15.21
C LYS A 255 4.65 3.63 15.11
N ILE A 256 4.26 2.46 14.60
CA ILE A 256 5.17 1.33 14.42
C ILE A 256 6.25 1.66 13.36
N ALA A 257 5.90 2.33 12.25
CA ALA A 257 6.88 2.72 11.24
C ALA A 257 7.93 3.70 11.78
N LYS A 258 7.54 4.66 12.62
CA LYS A 258 8.44 5.57 13.33
C LYS A 258 9.44 4.82 14.22
N GLU A 259 8.96 3.83 14.98
CA GLU A 259 9.83 3.01 15.81
C GLU A 259 10.83 2.18 14.99
N VAL A 260 10.36 1.58 13.88
CA VAL A 260 11.23 0.82 12.96
C VAL A 260 12.30 1.74 12.35
N GLU A 261 11.93 2.94 11.93
CA GLU A 261 12.89 3.91 11.39
C GLU A 261 13.89 4.36 12.46
N GLY A 262 13.43 4.65 13.68
CA GLY A 262 14.30 5.07 14.78
C GLY A 262 15.25 3.98 15.29
N LEU A 263 14.79 2.72 15.34
CA LEU A 263 15.59 1.61 15.86
C LEU A 263 16.55 1.00 14.82
N PHE A 264 16.13 0.97 13.56
CA PHE A 264 16.84 0.23 12.51
C PHE A 264 17.33 1.11 11.35
N GLY A 265 17.00 2.42 11.33
CA GLY A 265 17.27 3.30 10.19
C GLY A 265 16.57 2.86 8.90
N TYR A 266 15.49 2.07 9.03
CA TYR A 266 14.82 1.44 7.89
C TYR A 266 13.46 2.06 7.60
N ARG A 267 13.28 2.51 6.37
CA ARG A 267 12.00 2.98 5.84
C ARG A 267 11.45 2.00 4.81
N ALA A 268 10.29 1.43 5.09
CA ALA A 268 9.71 0.36 4.31
C ALA A 268 9.68 0.65 2.79
N GLY A 269 10.41 -0.16 2.02
CA GLY A 269 10.49 -0.10 0.57
C GLY A 269 11.13 1.16 -0.02
N GLY A 270 11.79 1.99 0.80
CA GLY A 270 12.42 3.23 0.35
C GLY A 270 13.68 3.03 -0.50
N ASP A 271 14.42 1.98 -0.20
CA ASP A 271 15.64 1.61 -0.93
C ASP A 271 15.54 0.15 -1.40
N PRO A 272 15.69 -0.11 -2.71
CA PRO A 272 15.67 -1.48 -3.24
C PRO A 272 16.79 -2.39 -2.76
N GLU A 273 17.91 -1.83 -2.32
CA GLU A 273 19.10 -2.60 -1.89
C GLU A 273 19.08 -2.90 -0.38
N THR A 274 18.25 -2.21 0.38
CA THR A 274 18.19 -2.37 1.84
C THR A 274 17.08 -3.35 2.22
N PRO A 275 17.43 -4.57 2.72
CA PRO A 275 16.44 -5.56 3.12
C PRO A 275 15.71 -5.14 4.41
N PRO A 276 14.44 -5.57 4.60
CA PRO A 276 13.70 -5.26 5.80
C PRO A 276 14.32 -5.91 7.05
N PRO A 277 14.38 -5.21 8.20
CA PRO A 277 15.09 -5.66 9.39
C PRO A 277 14.54 -6.97 9.98
N LEU A 278 13.27 -7.28 9.77
CA LEU A 278 12.64 -8.52 10.25
C LEU A 278 12.79 -9.72 9.30
N ALA A 279 13.29 -9.51 8.07
CA ALA A 279 13.54 -10.57 7.09
C ALA A 279 15.00 -11.03 7.08
N THR A 280 15.88 -10.38 7.84
CA THR A 280 17.31 -10.67 7.89
C THR A 280 17.79 -10.77 9.33
N PHE A 281 18.89 -11.50 9.55
CA PHE A 281 19.63 -11.44 10.79
C PHE A 281 21.13 -11.43 10.48
N ARG A 282 21.91 -10.83 11.37
CA ARG A 282 23.38 -10.88 11.34
C ARG A 282 23.87 -11.57 12.60
N LYS A 283 24.90 -12.42 12.47
CA LYS A 283 25.43 -13.20 13.60
C LYS A 283 26.13 -12.33 14.68
N ASP A 284 26.53 -11.14 14.28
CA ASP A 284 27.19 -10.10 15.08
C ASP A 284 26.27 -8.97 15.51
N GLU A 285 24.96 -9.14 15.30
CA GLU A 285 23.97 -8.14 15.68
C GLU A 285 23.84 -8.05 17.20
N GLU A 286 24.15 -6.88 17.75
CA GLU A 286 23.86 -6.57 19.16
C GLU A 286 22.36 -6.24 19.28
N LEU A 287 21.64 -7.07 20.04
CA LEU A 287 20.25 -6.78 20.34
C LEU A 287 20.18 -5.53 21.23
N PRO A 288 19.45 -4.48 20.85
CA PRO A 288 19.16 -3.38 21.75
C PRO A 288 18.27 -3.90 22.88
N LEU A 289 18.89 -4.11 24.05
CA LEU A 289 18.19 -4.46 25.29
C LEU A 289 17.71 -3.20 26.02
#